data_92e900559ad0bd8926e325af547351e1
#
_entry.id   92e900559ad0bd8926e325af547351e1
#
_cell.length_a   1.000
_cell.length_b   1.000
_cell.length_c   1.000
_cell.angle_alpha   90.00
_cell.angle_beta   90.00
_cell.angle_gamma   90.00
#
_symmetry.space_group_name_H-M   'P 1'
#
loop_
_entity.id
_entity.type
_entity.pdbx_description
1 polymer ?
#
loop_
_entity_poly.entity_id
_entity_poly.type
_entity_poly.pdbx_seq_one_letter_code
_entity_poly.pdbx_strand_id
1 'polypeptide(L)'
;RIVTASQAIAQGLSDEGGLFVPESFPQVDVEALCQLDYPELAAAVVSEYLTDYSKDFLAEAARTTYGEAFGGKAGHLAPVEGDTYALELWHGPTCAFKDYALQLMPKLLVEAKKNLSRPEKTLILVATSGDTGKAALDGYHDIPGVEIAVFYPTGGTSEIQRLQMATQEGANVAVYAVRGNFDDAQTCLLYTSPRP
;
A
#
# COMPACT_ATOMS: atom_id res chain seq x y z
N ARG A 1 6.53 18.66 13.84
CA ARG A 1 6.75 17.63 14.87
C ARG A 1 7.53 16.48 14.27
N ILE A 2 8.61 16.04 14.89
CA ILE A 2 9.34 14.82 14.50
C ILE A 2 8.66 13.63 15.14
N VAL A 3 8.45 12.57 14.36
CA VAL A 3 7.83 11.30 14.76
C VAL A 3 8.64 10.13 14.22
N THR A 4 8.49 8.93 14.81
CA THR A 4 9.10 7.72 14.25
C THR A 4 8.33 7.24 13.02
N ALA A 5 8.92 6.37 12.21
CA ALA A 5 8.24 5.80 11.04
C ALA A 5 6.99 5.00 11.45
N SER A 6 7.07 4.21 12.54
CA SER A 6 5.90 3.51 13.10
C SER A 6 4.78 4.47 13.50
N GLN A 7 5.12 5.61 14.12
CA GLN A 7 4.12 6.63 14.48
C GLN A 7 3.48 7.25 13.23
N ALA A 8 4.28 7.60 12.22
CA ALA A 8 3.79 8.16 10.95
C ALA A 8 2.85 7.18 10.22
N ILE A 9 3.24 5.91 10.12
CA ILE A 9 2.44 4.88 9.43
C ILE A 9 1.14 4.60 10.20
N ALA A 10 1.20 4.47 11.52
CA ALA A 10 0.01 4.19 12.32
C ALA A 10 -0.97 5.37 12.40
N GLN A 11 -0.48 6.60 12.29
CA GLN A 11 -1.30 7.81 12.32
C GLN A 11 -1.84 8.19 10.93
N GLY A 12 -1.05 8.00 9.86
CA GLY A 12 -1.40 8.35 8.48
C GLY A 12 -1.26 9.84 8.20
N LEU A 13 -2.18 10.67 8.71
CA LEU A 13 -2.15 12.13 8.57
C LEU A 13 -1.69 12.81 9.86
N SER A 14 -0.96 13.92 9.76
CA SER A 14 -0.65 14.74 10.93
C SER A 14 -1.89 15.43 11.51
N ASP A 15 -1.84 15.85 12.75
CA ASP A 15 -2.92 16.57 13.43
C ASP A 15 -3.36 17.85 12.66
N GLU A 16 -2.46 18.42 11.87
CA GLU A 16 -2.67 19.59 11.00
C GLU A 16 -3.24 19.22 9.62
N GLY A 17 -3.43 17.92 9.34
CA GLY A 17 -3.96 17.41 8.07
C GLY A 17 -2.92 17.23 6.96
N GLY A 18 -1.63 17.43 7.25
CA GLY A 18 -0.53 17.22 6.30
C GLY A 18 -0.04 15.77 6.29
N LEU A 19 0.77 15.44 5.27
CA LEU A 19 1.49 14.17 5.19
C LEU A 19 2.81 14.26 5.96
N PHE A 20 3.22 13.15 6.57
CA PHE A 20 4.57 13.01 7.10
C PHE A 20 5.56 12.88 5.94
N VAL A 21 6.68 13.58 6.06
CA VAL A 21 7.78 13.54 5.09
C VAL A 21 9.09 13.23 5.84
N PRO A 22 10.09 12.63 5.17
CA PRO A 22 11.40 12.43 5.78
C PRO A 22 12.03 13.76 6.20
N GLU A 23 12.75 13.77 7.32
CA GLU A 23 13.53 14.92 7.78
C GLU A 23 14.69 15.22 6.83
N SER A 24 15.28 14.16 6.26
CA SER A 24 16.35 14.24 5.26
C SER A 24 16.25 13.10 4.27
N PHE A 25 16.83 13.29 3.08
CA PHE A 25 16.96 12.22 2.10
C PHE A 25 18.31 11.51 2.33
N PRO A 26 18.30 10.21 2.67
CA PRO A 26 19.52 9.44 2.87
C PRO A 26 20.33 9.36 1.58
N GLN A 27 21.65 9.36 1.74
CA GLN A 27 22.57 9.07 0.64
C GLN A 27 22.76 7.57 0.53
N VAL A 28 22.53 7.03 -0.64
CA VAL A 28 22.66 5.60 -0.92
C VAL A 28 23.73 5.33 -1.97
N ASP A 29 24.40 4.19 -1.87
CA ASP A 29 25.29 3.70 -2.90
C ASP A 29 24.48 3.06 -4.03
N VAL A 30 24.23 3.81 -5.10
CA VAL A 30 23.42 3.37 -6.24
C VAL A 30 24.06 2.18 -6.95
N GLU A 31 25.40 2.12 -7.04
CA GLU A 31 26.09 0.99 -7.70
C GLU A 31 25.88 -0.31 -6.93
N ALA A 32 25.94 -0.26 -5.59
CA ALA A 32 25.64 -1.41 -4.75
C ALA A 32 24.17 -1.81 -4.85
N LEU A 33 23.24 -0.86 -4.86
CA LEU A 33 21.82 -1.14 -4.99
C LEU A 33 21.45 -1.78 -6.33
N CYS A 34 22.14 -1.42 -7.42
CA CYS A 34 21.90 -2.00 -8.75
C CYS A 34 22.29 -3.49 -8.86
N GLN A 35 23.01 -4.06 -7.88
CA GLN A 35 23.35 -5.49 -7.83
C GLN A 35 22.27 -6.35 -7.14
N LEU A 36 21.30 -5.73 -6.50
CA LEU A 36 20.26 -6.41 -5.74
C LEU A 36 19.09 -6.82 -6.64
N ASP A 37 18.41 -7.90 -6.28
CA ASP A 37 17.10 -8.18 -6.85
C ASP A 37 16.05 -7.20 -6.30
N TYR A 38 14.85 -7.20 -6.87
CA TYR A 38 13.83 -6.20 -6.50
C TYR A 38 13.40 -6.29 -5.02
N PRO A 39 13.14 -7.47 -4.41
CA PRO A 39 12.86 -7.58 -2.99
C PRO A 39 14.00 -7.04 -2.10
N GLU A 40 15.24 -7.38 -2.42
CA GLU A 40 16.41 -6.89 -1.68
C GLU A 40 16.58 -5.38 -1.81
N LEU A 41 16.42 -4.86 -3.04
CA LEU A 41 16.44 -3.42 -3.33
C LEU A 41 15.36 -2.68 -2.54
N ALA A 42 14.13 -3.19 -2.55
CA ALA A 42 13.02 -2.61 -1.80
C ALA A 42 13.31 -2.57 -0.29
N ALA A 43 13.81 -3.68 0.27
CA ALA A 43 14.18 -3.75 1.68
C ALA A 43 15.30 -2.76 2.04
N ALA A 44 16.34 -2.67 1.20
CA ALA A 44 17.45 -1.76 1.40
C ALA A 44 16.99 -0.30 1.42
N VAL A 45 16.22 0.12 0.41
CA VAL A 45 15.74 1.50 0.30
C VAL A 45 14.77 1.84 1.43
N VAL A 46 13.81 0.95 1.73
CA VAL A 46 12.80 1.20 2.78
C VAL A 46 13.46 1.26 4.16
N SER A 47 14.52 0.50 4.42
CA SER A 47 15.22 0.51 5.70
C SER A 47 15.90 1.85 6.04
N GLU A 48 16.23 2.64 5.03
CA GLU A 48 16.79 3.98 5.23
C GLU A 48 15.78 4.98 5.82
N TYR A 49 14.50 4.72 5.61
CA TYR A 49 13.40 5.57 6.10
C TYR A 49 12.71 4.99 7.33
N LEU A 50 12.55 3.68 7.40
CA LEU A 50 11.85 3.00 8.48
C LEU A 50 12.84 2.54 9.58
N THR A 51 13.53 3.50 10.18
CA THR A 51 14.67 3.27 11.08
C THR A 51 14.29 2.62 12.42
N ASP A 52 13.03 2.60 12.80
CA ASP A 52 12.49 1.94 13.99
C ASP A 52 11.89 0.54 13.70
N TYR A 53 12.07 0.04 12.47
CA TYR A 53 11.77 -1.35 12.10
C TYR A 53 13.04 -2.19 12.07
N SER A 54 12.95 -3.48 12.39
CA SER A 54 14.10 -4.35 12.23
C SER A 54 14.39 -4.64 10.76
N LYS A 55 15.67 -4.71 10.39
CA LYS A 55 16.08 -5.02 9.01
C LYS A 55 15.61 -6.40 8.57
N ASP A 56 15.62 -7.38 9.48
CA ASP A 56 15.15 -8.74 9.20
C ASP A 56 13.65 -8.75 8.86
N PHE A 57 12.85 -7.97 9.59
CA PHE A 57 11.43 -7.81 9.27
C PHE A 57 11.24 -7.17 7.90
N LEU A 58 11.95 -6.09 7.57
CA LEU A 58 11.83 -5.40 6.29
C LEU A 58 12.24 -6.30 5.13
N ALA A 59 13.32 -7.07 5.28
CA ALA A 59 13.77 -8.04 4.28
C ALA A 59 12.72 -9.12 4.03
N GLU A 60 12.15 -9.71 5.09
CA GLU A 60 11.11 -10.73 4.97
C GLU A 60 9.80 -10.15 4.42
N ALA A 61 9.41 -8.95 4.84
CA ALA A 61 8.23 -8.26 4.31
C ALA A 61 8.37 -7.98 2.81
N ALA A 62 9.51 -7.49 2.36
CA ALA A 62 9.78 -7.25 0.94
C ALA A 62 9.81 -8.56 0.14
N ARG A 63 10.52 -9.59 0.63
CA ARG A 63 10.61 -10.89 -0.01
C ARG A 63 9.24 -11.56 -0.21
N THR A 64 8.40 -11.54 0.83
CA THR A 64 7.06 -12.14 0.78
C THR A 64 6.06 -11.28 0.02
N THR A 65 6.32 -9.99 -0.16
CA THR A 65 5.47 -9.09 -0.96
C THR A 65 5.78 -9.21 -2.45
N TYR A 66 7.05 -9.06 -2.83
CA TYR A 66 7.47 -8.93 -4.23
C TYR A 66 7.94 -10.25 -4.87
N GLY A 67 7.69 -11.38 -4.20
CA GLY A 67 8.05 -12.71 -4.67
C GLY A 67 6.99 -13.30 -5.62
N GLU A 68 6.37 -14.39 -5.18
CA GLU A 68 5.45 -15.20 -5.99
C GLU A 68 4.23 -14.41 -6.51
N ALA A 69 3.67 -13.52 -5.68
CA ALA A 69 2.51 -12.71 -6.05
C ALA A 69 2.75 -11.78 -7.26
N PHE A 70 4.01 -11.47 -7.56
CA PHE A 70 4.43 -10.72 -8.75
C PHE A 70 4.98 -11.63 -9.85
N GLY A 71 4.89 -12.95 -9.71
CA GLY A 71 5.39 -13.92 -10.68
C GLY A 71 6.89 -13.79 -10.95
N GLY A 72 7.68 -13.30 -9.98
CA GLY A 72 9.11 -13.02 -10.13
C GLY A 72 9.43 -11.84 -11.05
N LYS A 73 8.46 -10.98 -11.35
CA LYS A 73 8.59 -9.83 -12.27
C LYS A 73 8.40 -8.47 -11.61
N ALA A 74 8.53 -8.39 -10.29
CA ALA A 74 8.54 -7.09 -9.63
C ALA A 74 9.72 -6.26 -10.15
N GLY A 75 9.45 -5.02 -10.58
CA GLY A 75 10.47 -4.13 -11.15
C GLY A 75 10.99 -4.51 -12.53
N HIS A 76 10.26 -5.36 -13.28
CA HIS A 76 10.70 -5.80 -14.60
C HIS A 76 10.87 -4.65 -15.59
N LEU A 77 12.03 -4.60 -16.25
CA LEU A 77 12.37 -3.66 -17.30
C LEU A 77 12.31 -4.37 -18.65
N ALA A 78 11.30 -4.03 -19.47
CA ALA A 78 11.17 -4.55 -20.83
C ALA A 78 11.90 -3.62 -21.82
N PRO A 79 12.83 -4.13 -22.66
CA PRO A 79 13.46 -3.31 -23.68
C PRO A 79 12.44 -2.90 -24.74
N VAL A 80 12.47 -1.63 -25.15
CA VAL A 80 11.60 -1.09 -26.21
C VAL A 80 12.42 -0.85 -27.48
N GLU A 81 13.33 0.13 -27.45
CA GLU A 81 14.20 0.46 -28.58
C GLU A 81 15.46 1.18 -28.10
N GLY A 82 16.62 0.78 -28.59
CA GLY A 82 17.91 1.34 -28.19
C GLY A 82 18.11 1.25 -26.69
N ASP A 83 18.38 2.38 -26.02
CA ASP A 83 18.57 2.45 -24.57
C ASP A 83 17.26 2.79 -23.81
N THR A 84 16.12 2.61 -24.46
CA THR A 84 14.81 2.88 -23.87
C THR A 84 14.21 1.60 -23.31
N TYR A 85 13.74 1.67 -22.07
CA TYR A 85 13.09 0.56 -21.37
C TYR A 85 11.73 1.01 -20.83
N ALA A 86 10.79 0.06 -20.78
CA ALA A 86 9.52 0.25 -20.07
C ALA A 86 9.61 -0.46 -18.71
N LEU A 87 9.36 0.28 -17.62
CA LEU A 87 9.19 -0.31 -16.30
C LEU A 87 7.75 -0.84 -16.21
N GLU A 88 7.60 -2.15 -16.23
CA GLU A 88 6.31 -2.82 -16.20
C GLU A 88 5.79 -2.92 -14.76
N LEU A 89 4.70 -2.20 -14.45
CA LEU A 89 4.15 -2.13 -13.10
C LEU A 89 2.84 -2.92 -12.90
N TRP A 90 2.46 -3.78 -13.85
CA TRP A 90 1.20 -4.55 -13.82
C TRP A 90 1.37 -6.02 -13.42
N HIS A 91 2.54 -6.46 -12.99
CA HIS A 91 2.79 -7.85 -12.63
C HIS A 91 2.30 -8.25 -11.23
N GLY A 92 1.74 -7.32 -10.47
CA GLY A 92 1.16 -7.60 -9.17
C GLY A 92 -0.21 -8.29 -9.24
N PRO A 93 -0.76 -8.73 -8.10
CA PRO A 93 -1.96 -9.58 -8.03
C PRO A 93 -3.23 -8.91 -8.61
N THR A 94 -3.29 -7.59 -8.64
CA THR A 94 -4.46 -6.86 -9.19
C THR A 94 -4.19 -6.20 -10.54
N CYS A 95 -3.00 -6.41 -11.10
CA CYS A 95 -2.53 -5.81 -12.34
C CYS A 95 -2.49 -4.27 -12.32
N ALA A 96 -2.43 -3.66 -11.15
CA ALA A 96 -2.31 -2.23 -10.97
C ALA A 96 -0.95 -1.86 -10.34
N PHE A 97 -0.35 -0.75 -10.75
CA PHE A 97 0.90 -0.26 -10.16
C PHE A 97 0.80 -0.04 -8.64
N LYS A 98 -0.40 0.15 -8.14
CA LYS A 98 -0.70 0.33 -6.72
C LYS A 98 -0.39 -0.90 -5.86
N ASP A 99 -0.29 -2.08 -6.47
CA ASP A 99 0.11 -3.31 -5.80
C ASP A 99 1.49 -3.17 -5.13
N TYR A 100 2.41 -2.43 -5.75
CA TYR A 100 3.74 -2.21 -5.18
C TYR A 100 3.70 -1.58 -3.78
N ALA A 101 2.78 -0.67 -3.53
CA ALA A 101 2.63 -0.06 -2.22
C ALA A 101 1.63 -0.83 -1.33
N LEU A 102 0.48 -1.21 -1.88
CA LEU A 102 -0.63 -1.74 -1.10
C LEU A 102 -0.46 -3.21 -0.69
N GLN A 103 0.47 -3.95 -1.29
CA GLN A 103 0.86 -5.29 -0.81
C GLN A 103 1.88 -5.24 0.34
N LEU A 104 2.70 -4.18 0.43
CA LEU A 104 3.66 -4.01 1.51
C LEU A 104 3.06 -3.29 2.72
N MET A 105 2.23 -2.27 2.49
CA MET A 105 1.69 -1.38 3.52
C MET A 105 0.97 -2.10 4.69
N PRO A 106 0.17 -3.16 4.47
CA PRO A 106 -0.46 -3.88 5.57
C PRO A 106 0.53 -4.50 6.55
N LYS A 107 1.63 -5.04 6.05
CA LYS A 107 2.71 -5.63 6.87
C LYS A 107 3.37 -4.55 7.72
N LEU A 108 3.69 -3.41 7.10
CA LEU A 108 4.27 -2.26 7.80
C LEU A 108 3.32 -1.71 8.88
N LEU A 109 2.02 -1.62 8.59
CA LEU A 109 1.02 -1.16 9.55
C LEU A 109 0.90 -2.08 10.77
N VAL A 110 0.85 -3.38 10.54
CA VAL A 110 0.79 -4.37 11.64
C VAL A 110 2.05 -4.28 12.52
N GLU A 111 3.23 -4.17 11.92
CA GLU A 111 4.48 -4.03 12.66
C GLU A 111 4.57 -2.69 13.39
N ALA A 112 4.13 -1.59 12.77
CA ALA A 112 4.03 -0.29 13.44
C ALA A 112 3.20 -0.37 14.72
N LYS A 113 2.05 -1.04 14.65
CA LYS A 113 1.17 -1.24 15.82
C LYS A 113 1.85 -2.03 16.93
N LYS A 114 2.62 -3.07 16.58
CA LYS A 114 3.42 -3.82 17.57
C LYS A 114 4.48 -2.93 18.23
N ASN A 115 5.26 -2.20 17.41
CA ASN A 115 6.30 -1.28 17.89
C ASN A 115 5.74 -0.23 18.86
N LEU A 116 4.49 0.21 18.61
CA LEU A 116 3.78 1.19 19.43
C LEU A 116 2.95 0.59 20.55
N SER A 117 2.92 -0.73 20.71
CA SER A 117 2.06 -1.45 21.67
C SER A 117 0.57 -1.05 21.54
N ARG A 118 0.07 -0.90 20.31
CA ARG A 118 -1.32 -0.53 20.03
C ARG A 118 -2.12 -1.78 19.60
N PRO A 119 -2.88 -2.40 20.51
CA PRO A 119 -3.63 -3.62 20.22
C PRO A 119 -4.98 -3.38 19.53
N GLU A 120 -5.44 -2.12 19.41
CA GLU A 120 -6.76 -1.78 18.89
C GLU A 120 -6.92 -2.22 17.44
N LYS A 121 -8.11 -2.64 17.04
CA LYS A 121 -8.41 -2.90 15.63
C LYS A 121 -8.28 -1.62 14.80
N THR A 122 -7.78 -1.76 13.58
CA THR A 122 -7.69 -0.68 12.59
C THR A 122 -8.77 -0.87 11.54
N LEU A 123 -9.54 0.15 11.27
CA LEU A 123 -10.47 0.18 10.14
C LEU A 123 -9.88 1.03 9.02
N ILE A 124 -9.66 0.40 7.87
CA ILE A 124 -9.23 1.05 6.64
C ILE A 124 -10.47 1.44 5.83
N LEU A 125 -10.66 2.72 5.59
CA LEU A 125 -11.73 3.24 4.75
C LEU A 125 -11.17 3.76 3.44
N VAL A 126 -11.70 3.27 2.32
CA VAL A 126 -11.22 3.63 0.98
C VAL A 126 -12.37 4.12 0.11
N ALA A 127 -12.31 5.36 -0.35
CA ALA A 127 -13.07 5.78 -1.52
C ALA A 127 -12.23 5.55 -2.78
N THR A 128 -12.81 4.97 -3.81
CA THR A 128 -12.07 4.58 -5.02
C THR A 128 -12.87 4.78 -6.29
N SER A 129 -12.16 5.04 -7.37
CA SER A 129 -12.68 4.95 -8.74
C SER A 129 -12.32 3.63 -9.44
N GLY A 130 -11.65 2.67 -8.74
CA GLY A 130 -11.33 1.34 -9.28
C GLY A 130 -10.05 0.74 -8.69
N ASP A 131 -8.89 0.93 -9.33
CA ASP A 131 -7.63 0.23 -9.04
C ASP A 131 -7.16 0.29 -7.58
N THR A 132 -7.27 1.47 -6.95
CA THR A 132 -6.84 1.64 -5.56
C THR A 132 -7.66 0.78 -4.61
N GLY A 133 -8.99 0.73 -4.82
CA GLY A 133 -9.88 -0.08 -3.99
C GLY A 133 -9.57 -1.55 -4.10
N LYS A 134 -9.38 -2.06 -5.33
CA LYS A 134 -9.05 -3.47 -5.52
C LYS A 134 -7.68 -3.83 -4.94
N ALA A 135 -6.66 -3.02 -5.19
CA ALA A 135 -5.33 -3.26 -4.65
C ALA A 135 -5.30 -3.21 -3.10
N ALA A 136 -6.09 -2.29 -2.50
CA ALA A 136 -6.24 -2.24 -1.05
C ALA A 136 -6.98 -3.47 -0.50
N LEU A 137 -8.09 -3.86 -1.11
CA LEU A 137 -8.82 -5.07 -0.72
C LEU A 137 -7.92 -6.30 -0.75
N ASP A 138 -7.16 -6.46 -1.83
CA ASP A 138 -6.24 -7.59 -1.98
C ASP A 138 -5.11 -7.58 -0.95
N GLY A 139 -4.51 -6.41 -0.69
CA GLY A 139 -3.42 -6.29 0.28
C GLY A 139 -3.86 -6.44 1.74
N TYR A 140 -5.07 -6.00 2.09
CA TYR A 140 -5.57 -6.01 3.46
C TYR A 140 -6.50 -7.19 3.80
N HIS A 141 -6.87 -8.05 2.82
CA HIS A 141 -7.74 -9.19 3.11
C HIS A 141 -7.08 -10.14 4.11
N ASP A 142 -7.88 -10.63 5.05
CA ASP A 142 -7.48 -11.57 6.10
C ASP A 142 -6.26 -11.15 6.96
N ILE A 143 -5.92 -9.85 6.98
CA ILE A 143 -4.87 -9.33 7.86
C ILE A 143 -5.41 -9.22 9.29
N PRO A 144 -4.80 -9.91 10.28
CA PRO A 144 -5.27 -9.90 11.66
C PRO A 144 -5.28 -8.49 12.27
N GLY A 145 -6.40 -8.13 12.91
CA GLY A 145 -6.54 -6.84 13.58
C GLY A 145 -6.80 -5.64 12.65
N VAL A 146 -7.06 -5.92 11.36
CA VAL A 146 -7.45 -4.91 10.37
C VAL A 146 -8.80 -5.29 9.77
N GLU A 147 -9.67 -4.30 9.61
CA GLU A 147 -10.90 -4.36 8.83
C GLU A 147 -10.77 -3.40 7.67
N ILE A 148 -11.33 -3.72 6.51
CA ILE A 148 -11.31 -2.83 5.35
C ILE A 148 -12.71 -2.67 4.75
N ALA A 149 -13.10 -1.43 4.49
CA ALA A 149 -14.32 -1.09 3.78
C ALA A 149 -14.02 -0.17 2.59
N VAL A 150 -14.43 -0.62 1.41
CA VAL A 150 -14.22 0.10 0.14
C VAL A 150 -15.54 0.61 -0.40
N PHE A 151 -15.56 1.89 -0.77
CA PHE A 151 -16.71 2.58 -1.34
C PHE A 151 -16.38 3.02 -2.77
N TYR A 152 -17.21 2.62 -3.73
CA TYR A 152 -17.04 2.99 -5.13
C TYR A 152 -18.34 3.55 -5.73
N PRO A 153 -18.26 4.53 -6.64
CA PRO A 153 -19.45 5.12 -7.26
C PRO A 153 -20.09 4.16 -8.24
N THR A 154 -21.43 3.99 -8.14
CA THR A 154 -22.20 3.20 -9.10
C THR A 154 -22.07 3.80 -10.49
N GLY A 155 -21.53 3.03 -11.45
CA GLY A 155 -21.30 3.49 -12.83
C GLY A 155 -20.03 4.33 -13.01
N GLY A 156 -19.24 4.55 -11.95
CA GLY A 156 -17.99 5.32 -12.01
C GLY A 156 -16.71 4.47 -12.08
N THR A 157 -16.85 3.14 -12.23
CA THR A 157 -15.75 2.19 -12.39
C THR A 157 -15.94 1.37 -13.64
N SER A 158 -14.86 0.83 -14.23
CA SER A 158 -15.00 -0.15 -15.30
C SER A 158 -15.63 -1.44 -14.77
N GLU A 159 -16.25 -2.22 -15.66
CA GLU A 159 -16.87 -3.49 -15.26
C GLU A 159 -15.86 -4.48 -14.66
N ILE A 160 -14.63 -4.51 -15.19
CA ILE A 160 -13.57 -5.37 -14.67
C ILE A 160 -13.20 -4.94 -13.25
N GLN A 161 -12.97 -3.66 -13.00
CA GLN A 161 -12.66 -3.13 -11.67
C GLN A 161 -13.78 -3.40 -10.67
N ARG A 162 -15.04 -3.20 -11.11
CA ARG A 162 -16.21 -3.50 -10.29
C ARG A 162 -16.26 -4.98 -9.89
N LEU A 163 -16.06 -5.87 -10.85
CA LEU A 163 -16.04 -7.31 -10.61
C LEU A 163 -14.88 -7.71 -9.69
N GLN A 164 -13.69 -7.19 -9.92
CA GLN A 164 -12.53 -7.45 -9.06
C GLN A 164 -12.79 -7.07 -7.58
N MET A 165 -13.50 -5.95 -7.33
CA MET A 165 -13.86 -5.55 -5.97
C MET A 165 -15.01 -6.39 -5.41
N ALA A 166 -16.07 -6.61 -6.21
CA ALA A 166 -17.27 -7.30 -5.76
C ALA A 166 -17.05 -8.79 -5.47
N THR A 167 -16.04 -9.40 -6.07
CA THR A 167 -15.68 -10.82 -5.88
C THR A 167 -14.52 -11.02 -4.90
N GLN A 168 -14.03 -9.94 -4.27
CA GLN A 168 -12.96 -10.08 -3.27
C GLN A 168 -13.47 -10.86 -2.07
N GLU A 169 -12.84 -11.98 -1.79
CA GLU A 169 -13.07 -12.77 -0.59
C GLU A 169 -12.20 -12.29 0.58
N GLY A 170 -12.63 -12.58 1.79
CA GLY A 170 -11.92 -12.25 3.03
C GLY A 170 -12.90 -12.00 4.18
N ALA A 171 -12.55 -12.47 5.37
CA ALA A 171 -13.41 -12.34 6.54
C ALA A 171 -13.53 -10.91 7.08
N ASN A 172 -12.60 -10.04 6.70
CA ASN A 172 -12.44 -8.67 7.19
C ASN A 172 -12.70 -7.62 6.10
N VAL A 173 -13.28 -8.00 4.95
CA VAL A 173 -13.50 -7.08 3.83
C VAL A 173 -14.97 -6.74 3.66
N ALA A 174 -15.26 -5.48 3.30
CA ALA A 174 -16.59 -5.00 2.95
C ALA A 174 -16.51 -4.07 1.72
N VAL A 175 -17.43 -4.24 0.78
CA VAL A 175 -17.45 -3.46 -0.47
C VAL A 175 -18.83 -2.86 -0.66
N TYR A 176 -18.90 -1.55 -0.87
CA TYR A 176 -20.14 -0.81 -0.99
C TYR A 176 -20.19 0.01 -2.28
N ALA A 177 -21.22 -0.21 -3.09
CA ALA A 177 -21.55 0.67 -4.20
C ALA A 177 -22.38 1.86 -3.68
N VAL A 178 -21.93 3.09 -3.95
CA VAL A 178 -22.62 4.30 -3.54
C VAL A 178 -23.25 5.02 -4.73
N ARG A 179 -24.41 5.64 -4.50
CA ARG A 179 -25.03 6.49 -5.52
C ARG A 179 -24.42 7.88 -5.42
N GLY A 180 -23.68 8.26 -6.45
CA GLY A 180 -22.92 9.50 -6.51
C GLY A 180 -21.68 9.34 -7.36
N ASN A 181 -20.77 10.29 -7.31
CA ASN A 181 -19.46 10.22 -7.96
C ASN A 181 -18.35 9.94 -6.94
N PHE A 182 -17.10 9.87 -7.43
CA PHE A 182 -15.93 9.62 -6.58
C PHE A 182 -15.74 10.72 -5.52
N ASP A 183 -15.92 11.98 -5.91
CA ASP A 183 -15.73 13.12 -5.00
C ASP A 183 -16.76 13.14 -3.88
N ASP A 184 -18.00 12.72 -4.16
CA ASP A 184 -19.06 12.56 -3.14
C ASP A 184 -18.64 11.52 -2.10
N ALA A 185 -18.16 10.35 -2.55
CA ALA A 185 -17.72 9.29 -1.66
C ALA A 185 -16.49 9.70 -0.83
N GLN A 186 -15.48 10.30 -1.46
CA GLN A 186 -14.27 10.77 -0.80
C GLN A 186 -14.56 11.87 0.22
N THR A 187 -15.36 12.87 -0.14
CA THR A 187 -15.73 13.96 0.74
C THR A 187 -16.50 13.45 1.95
N CYS A 188 -17.44 12.54 1.75
CA CYS A 188 -18.19 11.92 2.83
C CYS A 188 -17.25 11.19 3.81
N LEU A 189 -16.34 10.35 3.32
CA LEU A 189 -15.38 9.63 4.17
C LEU A 189 -14.48 10.59 4.95
N LEU A 190 -13.92 11.62 4.31
CA LEU A 190 -13.04 12.59 4.96
C LEU A 190 -13.77 13.44 6.02
N TYR A 191 -15.07 13.68 5.83
CA TYR A 191 -15.87 14.51 6.72
C TYR A 191 -16.41 13.72 7.92
N THR A 192 -16.75 12.46 7.74
CA THR A 192 -17.41 11.62 8.76
C THR A 192 -16.46 10.72 9.53
N SER A 193 -15.26 10.45 9.00
CA SER A 193 -14.27 9.63 9.70
C SER A 193 -13.73 10.39 10.91
N PRO A 194 -13.69 9.77 12.10
CA PRO A 194 -12.96 10.36 13.22
C PRO A 194 -11.50 10.50 12.80
N ARG A 195 -10.98 11.71 12.88
CA ARG A 195 -9.54 11.93 12.70
C ARG A 195 -8.84 11.39 13.94
N PRO A 196 -7.72 10.65 13.78
CA PRO A 196 -6.95 10.16 14.90
C PRO A 196 -6.40 11.28 15.77
#